data_a8a7a3d737168233a877fb8e8e40abf6
#
_entry.id   a8a7a3d737168233a877fb8e8e40abf6
#
_cell.length_a   1.000
_cell.length_b   1.000
_cell.length_c   1.000
_cell.angle_alpha   90.00
_cell.angle_beta   90.00
_cell.angle_gamma   90.00
#
_symmetry.space_group_name_H-M   'P 1'
#
loop_
_entity.id
_entity.type
_entity.pdbx_description
1 polymer ?
#
loop_
_entity_poly.entity_id
_entity_poly.type
_entity_poly.pdbx_seq_one_letter_code
_entity_poly.pdbx_strand_id
1 'polypeptide(L)'
;MDKIYDVIILGAGPGGLAAGIYAGRARLDTLLIEKGKDGGQIAITDEIENYPGQMVDGESGPSLIERMTKQVEKFGAERVSDTIVSVDIEGPVKTLVGSNGTYKARTLIIATGAFPRPIGCKGEGEFMGKGVSYCATCDASFFEDLEVFVVGGGDSAVEEAMYLTKFARKVTVIHRRDELRAAKSIQERAFKNPKLFFMWDTVVEELHGDGILSGMTVKNVKTGELTRIDADEDDGLFGVFGFIGYNPVSYTHLTLPTTSRV
;
A
#
# COMPACT_ATOMS: atom_id res chain seq x y z
N MET A 1 20.38 17.15 -31.02
CA MET A 1 20.58 15.78 -30.47
C MET A 1 19.63 15.66 -29.30
N ASP A 2 18.91 14.55 -29.21
CA ASP A 2 18.05 14.30 -28.05
C ASP A 2 18.91 14.23 -26.79
N LYS A 3 18.47 14.84 -25.71
CA LYS A 3 19.15 14.80 -24.41
C LYS A 3 19.19 13.35 -23.89
N ILE A 4 20.35 12.88 -23.46
CA ILE A 4 20.53 11.59 -22.79
C ILE A 4 20.92 11.86 -21.35
N TYR A 5 20.06 11.52 -20.41
CA TYR A 5 20.30 11.67 -18.97
C TYR A 5 21.27 10.59 -18.48
N ASP A 6 21.99 10.86 -17.41
CA ASP A 6 22.78 9.83 -16.72
C ASP A 6 21.83 8.82 -16.05
N VAL A 7 20.76 9.33 -15.45
CA VAL A 7 19.74 8.50 -14.80
C VAL A 7 18.34 9.07 -15.01
N ILE A 8 17.40 8.19 -15.34
CA ILE A 8 15.97 8.48 -15.22
C ILE A 8 15.43 7.69 -14.03
N ILE A 9 14.61 8.35 -13.20
CA ILE A 9 13.90 7.75 -12.07
C ILE A 9 12.42 7.76 -12.42
N LEU A 10 11.81 6.59 -12.48
CA LEU A 10 10.40 6.43 -12.79
C LEU A 10 9.59 6.21 -11.50
N GLY A 11 8.79 7.21 -11.15
CA GLY A 11 8.00 7.29 -9.94
C GLY A 11 8.56 8.28 -8.91
N ALA A 12 7.72 9.19 -8.41
CA ALA A 12 8.03 10.20 -7.39
C ALA A 12 7.39 9.89 -6.02
N GLY A 13 7.25 8.61 -5.68
CA GLY A 13 7.02 8.20 -4.30
C GLY A 13 8.29 8.39 -3.45
N PRO A 14 8.26 8.07 -2.14
CA PRO A 14 9.42 8.26 -1.24
C PRO A 14 10.71 7.62 -1.76
N GLY A 15 10.62 6.44 -2.37
CA GLY A 15 11.77 5.76 -2.96
C GLY A 15 12.39 6.52 -4.13
N GLY A 16 11.55 7.03 -5.05
CA GLY A 16 12.01 7.81 -6.20
C GLY A 16 12.56 9.17 -5.79
N LEU A 17 11.91 9.86 -4.85
CA LEU A 17 12.40 11.12 -4.31
C LEU A 17 13.75 10.93 -3.59
N ALA A 18 13.89 9.89 -2.77
CA ALA A 18 15.17 9.57 -2.14
C ALA A 18 16.26 9.30 -3.18
N ALA A 19 15.99 8.53 -4.22
CA ALA A 19 16.91 8.29 -5.32
C ALA A 19 17.28 9.59 -6.03
N GLY A 20 16.31 10.48 -6.28
CA GLY A 20 16.53 11.80 -6.90
C GLY A 20 17.45 12.71 -6.11
N ILE A 21 17.29 12.74 -4.78
CA ILE A 21 18.20 13.49 -3.88
C ILE A 21 19.63 12.99 -4.06
N TYR A 22 19.87 11.69 -4.01
CA TYR A 22 21.23 11.15 -4.07
C TYR A 22 21.83 11.25 -5.49
N ALA A 23 21.05 11.06 -6.54
CA ALA A 23 21.50 11.25 -7.91
C ALA A 23 21.91 12.71 -8.16
N GLY A 24 21.08 13.68 -7.73
CA GLY A 24 21.39 15.11 -7.83
C GLY A 24 22.62 15.48 -6.99
N ARG A 25 22.77 14.96 -5.76
CA ARG A 25 23.97 15.16 -4.93
C ARG A 25 25.23 14.57 -5.59
N ALA A 26 25.12 13.48 -6.33
CA ALA A 26 26.22 12.93 -7.13
C ALA A 26 26.50 13.72 -8.41
N ARG A 27 25.74 14.80 -8.67
CA ARG A 27 25.84 15.65 -9.88
C ARG A 27 25.57 14.87 -11.18
N LEU A 28 24.74 13.85 -11.11
CA LEU A 28 24.26 13.16 -12.30
C LEU A 28 23.18 14.00 -12.98
N ASP A 29 23.17 14.01 -14.30
CA ASP A 29 22.08 14.60 -15.07
C ASP A 29 20.84 13.70 -14.89
N THR A 30 19.92 14.15 -14.04
CA THR A 30 18.84 13.31 -13.48
C THR A 30 17.48 13.82 -13.92
N LEU A 31 16.65 12.92 -14.43
CA LEU A 31 15.23 13.16 -14.71
C LEU A 31 14.37 12.29 -13.82
N LEU A 32 13.43 12.90 -13.08
CA LEU A 32 12.38 12.21 -12.34
C LEU A 32 11.07 12.31 -13.14
N ILE A 33 10.44 11.18 -13.44
CA ILE A 33 9.18 11.12 -14.18
C ILE A 33 8.09 10.57 -13.26
N GLU A 34 7.00 11.33 -13.10
CA GLU A 34 5.82 10.91 -12.34
C GLU A 34 4.55 11.24 -13.14
N LYS A 35 3.59 10.32 -13.18
CA LYS A 35 2.33 10.51 -13.92
C LYS A 35 1.36 11.50 -13.27
N GLY A 36 1.44 11.64 -11.94
CA GLY A 36 0.51 12.42 -11.15
C GLY A 36 1.21 13.39 -10.20
N LYS A 37 0.63 13.51 -9.00
CA LYS A 37 1.26 14.21 -7.89
C LYS A 37 2.34 13.35 -7.26
N ASP A 38 3.39 14.00 -6.76
CA ASP A 38 4.44 13.31 -6.02
C ASP A 38 3.91 12.70 -4.73
N GLY A 39 4.54 11.62 -4.28
CA GLY A 39 4.34 11.04 -2.96
C GLY A 39 3.77 9.63 -2.90
N GLY A 40 3.11 9.16 -3.96
CA GLY A 40 2.55 7.81 -3.99
C GLY A 40 1.62 7.55 -2.79
N GLN A 41 1.77 6.42 -2.11
CA GLN A 41 0.93 6.02 -0.97
C GLN A 41 1.04 6.95 0.24
N ILE A 42 2.17 7.61 0.44
CA ILE A 42 2.36 8.54 1.55
C ILE A 42 1.52 9.81 1.38
N ALA A 43 1.29 10.26 0.14
CA ALA A 43 0.52 11.48 -0.13
C ALA A 43 -0.96 11.42 0.30
N ILE A 44 -1.48 10.24 0.62
CA ILE A 44 -2.86 10.04 1.11
C ILE A 44 -2.95 9.76 2.61
N THR A 45 -1.82 9.81 3.33
CA THR A 45 -1.76 9.60 4.79
C THR A 45 -1.96 10.93 5.51
N ASP A 46 -2.94 11.01 6.37
CA ASP A 46 -3.28 12.25 7.08
C ASP A 46 -2.21 12.61 8.12
N GLU A 47 -1.73 11.64 8.88
CA GLU A 47 -0.71 11.82 9.91
C GLU A 47 0.35 10.72 9.84
N ILE A 48 1.62 11.12 9.93
CA ILE A 48 2.78 10.24 9.96
C ILE A 48 3.46 10.38 11.31
N GLU A 49 3.51 9.29 12.07
CA GLU A 49 4.16 9.25 13.39
C GLU A 49 5.41 8.37 13.40
N ASN A 50 5.57 7.51 12.40
CA ASN A 50 6.55 6.42 12.37
C ASN A 50 7.71 6.64 11.39
N TYR A 51 7.90 7.85 10.86
CA TYR A 51 9.03 8.18 9.99
C TYR A 51 10.12 8.93 10.79
N PRO A 52 11.29 8.31 11.04
CA PRO A 52 12.39 9.01 11.74
C PRO A 52 12.86 10.23 10.96
N GLY A 53 12.86 11.39 11.61
CA GLY A 53 13.26 12.67 10.99
C GLY A 53 12.07 13.52 10.52
N GLN A 54 10.85 13.11 10.78
CA GLN A 54 9.69 13.98 10.68
C GLN A 54 9.62 14.98 11.84
N MET A 55 8.66 15.90 11.79
CA MET A 55 8.42 16.87 12.86
C MET A 55 7.79 16.18 14.07
N VAL A 56 8.23 16.53 15.29
CA VAL A 56 7.83 15.87 16.54
C VAL A 56 6.33 16.01 16.82
N ASP A 57 5.73 17.13 16.41
CA ASP A 57 4.30 17.42 16.65
C ASP A 57 3.37 16.79 15.59
N GLY A 58 3.86 15.80 14.85
CA GLY A 58 3.18 15.16 13.76
C GLY A 58 3.38 15.89 12.44
N GLU A 59 3.23 15.15 11.36
CA GLU A 59 3.34 15.68 9.99
C GLU A 59 2.43 14.89 9.05
N SER A 60 1.69 15.59 8.19
CA SER A 60 0.91 14.91 7.16
C SER A 60 1.81 14.35 6.04
N GLY A 61 1.33 13.28 5.40
CA GLY A 61 2.00 12.71 4.23
C GLY A 61 2.29 13.75 3.16
N PRO A 62 1.32 14.59 2.74
CA PRO A 62 1.57 15.68 1.80
C PRO A 62 2.70 16.63 2.21
N SER A 63 2.77 17.01 3.51
CA SER A 63 3.82 17.91 4.02
C SER A 63 5.22 17.27 3.93
N LEU A 64 5.34 15.99 4.35
CA LEU A 64 6.58 15.25 4.22
C LEU A 64 7.05 15.18 2.76
N ILE A 65 6.14 14.85 1.85
CA ILE A 65 6.43 14.75 0.43
C ILE A 65 6.87 16.09 -0.15
N GLU A 66 6.21 17.19 0.21
CA GLU A 66 6.61 18.53 -0.22
C GLU A 66 8.05 18.84 0.19
N ARG A 67 8.45 18.49 1.42
CA ARG A 67 9.84 18.65 1.88
C ARG A 67 10.81 17.79 1.08
N MET A 68 10.46 16.55 0.79
CA MET A 68 11.30 15.64 -0.02
C MET A 68 11.44 16.16 -1.46
N THR A 69 10.36 16.65 -2.08
CA THR A 69 10.38 17.23 -3.43
C THR A 69 11.29 18.47 -3.48
N LYS A 70 11.17 19.39 -2.51
CA LYS A 70 12.07 20.56 -2.39
C LYS A 70 13.53 20.16 -2.25
N GLN A 71 13.84 19.03 -1.60
CA GLN A 71 15.22 18.53 -1.52
C GLN A 71 15.71 18.03 -2.89
N VAL A 72 14.88 17.35 -3.66
CA VAL A 72 15.20 16.89 -5.03
C VAL A 72 15.50 18.11 -5.91
N GLU A 73 14.63 19.12 -5.92
CA GLU A 73 14.79 20.37 -6.67
C GLU A 73 16.07 21.11 -6.30
N LYS A 74 16.38 21.21 -5.00
CA LYS A 74 17.60 21.85 -4.49
C LYS A 74 18.88 21.24 -5.08
N PHE A 75 18.89 19.95 -5.37
CA PHE A 75 20.04 19.26 -5.94
C PHE A 75 19.99 19.16 -7.47
N GLY A 76 19.01 19.82 -8.11
CA GLY A 76 18.99 20.05 -9.56
C GLY A 76 18.51 18.87 -10.40
N ALA A 77 17.82 17.89 -9.82
CA ALA A 77 17.13 16.88 -10.61
C ALA A 77 15.94 17.52 -11.32
N GLU A 78 15.83 17.27 -12.62
CA GLU A 78 14.67 17.71 -13.41
C GLU A 78 13.45 16.83 -13.10
N ARG A 79 12.25 17.41 -13.13
CA ARG A 79 10.99 16.69 -12.96
C ARG A 79 10.08 16.90 -14.16
N VAL A 80 9.50 15.82 -14.66
CA VAL A 80 8.49 15.84 -15.73
C VAL A 80 7.26 15.06 -15.27
N SER A 81 6.08 15.62 -15.59
CA SER A 81 4.80 14.92 -15.43
C SER A 81 4.45 14.22 -16.75
N ASP A 82 4.57 12.89 -16.76
CA ASP A 82 4.21 12.08 -17.92
C ASP A 82 3.84 10.65 -17.50
N THR A 83 2.99 10.02 -18.31
CA THR A 83 2.65 8.59 -18.17
C THR A 83 3.49 7.77 -19.13
N ILE A 84 4.42 6.98 -18.60
CA ILE A 84 5.25 6.10 -19.40
C ILE A 84 4.43 4.88 -19.85
N VAL A 85 4.38 4.63 -21.14
CA VAL A 85 3.59 3.56 -21.76
C VAL A 85 4.47 2.38 -22.20
N SER A 86 5.76 2.60 -22.44
CA SER A 86 6.70 1.52 -22.72
C SER A 86 8.12 1.90 -22.33
N VAL A 87 8.93 0.89 -22.03
CA VAL A 87 10.34 1.03 -21.67
C VAL A 87 11.15 0.00 -22.42
N ASP A 88 12.16 0.47 -23.15
CA ASP A 88 13.22 -0.37 -23.72
C ASP A 88 14.46 -0.24 -22.84
N ILE A 89 14.85 -1.34 -22.19
CA ILE A 89 16.00 -1.40 -21.29
C ILE A 89 17.23 -2.07 -21.89
N GLU A 90 17.14 -2.49 -23.14
CA GLU A 90 18.27 -3.13 -23.80
C GLU A 90 19.32 -2.11 -24.28
N GLY A 91 20.55 -2.59 -24.42
CA GLY A 91 21.67 -1.76 -24.87
C GLY A 91 22.15 -0.71 -23.87
N PRO A 92 23.07 0.15 -24.29
CA PRO A 92 23.74 1.15 -23.42
C PRO A 92 22.84 2.35 -23.07
N VAL A 93 21.82 2.64 -23.89
CA VAL A 93 20.88 3.75 -23.69
C VAL A 93 19.48 3.17 -23.58
N LYS A 94 18.84 3.45 -22.45
CA LYS A 94 17.45 3.07 -22.16
C LYS A 94 16.51 4.09 -22.78
N THR A 95 15.40 3.65 -23.33
CA THR A 95 14.41 4.54 -23.96
C THR A 95 13.05 4.35 -23.26
N LEU A 96 12.48 5.44 -22.79
CA LEU A 96 11.14 5.49 -22.21
C LEU A 96 10.22 6.28 -23.13
N VAL A 97 9.12 5.67 -23.55
CA VAL A 97 8.10 6.32 -24.34
C VAL A 97 6.94 6.71 -23.41
N GLY A 98 6.72 8.00 -23.30
CA GLY A 98 5.61 8.57 -22.55
C GLY A 98 4.48 9.04 -23.47
N SER A 99 3.38 9.46 -22.86
CA SER A 99 2.24 10.06 -23.56
C SER A 99 2.59 11.42 -24.18
N ASN A 100 3.55 12.15 -23.59
CA ASN A 100 3.92 13.51 -23.97
C ASN A 100 5.31 13.60 -24.60
N GLY A 101 6.11 12.52 -24.55
CA GLY A 101 7.47 12.56 -25.09
C GLY A 101 8.23 11.25 -24.98
N THR A 102 9.45 11.27 -25.54
CA THR A 102 10.39 10.15 -25.43
C THR A 102 11.61 10.61 -24.66
N TYR A 103 12.04 9.80 -23.70
CA TYR A 103 13.13 10.11 -22.79
C TYR A 103 14.21 9.04 -22.90
N LYS A 104 15.47 9.48 -22.82
CA LYS A 104 16.63 8.57 -22.97
C LYS A 104 17.58 8.72 -21.80
N ALA A 105 18.08 7.60 -21.27
CA ALA A 105 19.06 7.61 -20.18
C ALA A 105 20.07 6.46 -20.30
N ARG A 106 21.20 6.59 -19.63
CA ARG A 106 22.19 5.53 -19.47
C ARG A 106 21.73 4.49 -18.46
N THR A 107 21.08 4.95 -17.38
CA THR A 107 20.55 4.10 -16.30
C THR A 107 19.11 4.46 -16.00
N LEU A 108 18.37 3.47 -15.48
CA LEU A 108 16.98 3.60 -15.07
C LEU A 108 16.79 3.07 -13.66
N ILE A 109 16.14 3.87 -12.81
CA ILE A 109 15.65 3.46 -11.49
C ILE A 109 14.13 3.36 -11.56
N ILE A 110 13.59 2.19 -11.25
CA ILE A 110 12.15 1.95 -11.23
C ILE A 110 11.67 2.04 -9.79
N ALA A 111 10.91 3.08 -9.47
CA ALA A 111 10.38 3.39 -8.15
C ALA A 111 8.85 3.60 -8.20
N THR A 112 8.17 2.84 -9.05
CA THR A 112 6.74 3.01 -9.35
C THR A 112 5.81 2.53 -8.24
N GLY A 113 6.33 1.86 -7.22
CA GLY A 113 5.57 1.39 -6.08
C GLY A 113 4.61 0.24 -6.39
N ALA A 114 3.67 0.05 -5.49
CA ALA A 114 2.63 -0.96 -5.59
C ALA A 114 1.35 -0.45 -4.91
N PHE A 115 0.20 -0.98 -5.32
CA PHE A 115 -1.08 -0.73 -4.66
C PHE A 115 -1.59 -1.99 -3.98
N PRO A 116 -2.20 -1.88 -2.78
CA PRO A 116 -2.92 -2.98 -2.17
C PRO A 116 -3.98 -3.53 -3.13
N ARG A 117 -4.15 -4.82 -3.16
CA ARG A 117 -5.29 -5.42 -3.85
C ARG A 117 -6.55 -5.13 -3.05
N PRO A 118 -7.60 -4.58 -3.68
CA PRO A 118 -8.85 -4.37 -3.00
C PRO A 118 -9.44 -5.71 -2.53
N ILE A 119 -10.17 -5.69 -1.42
CA ILE A 119 -10.93 -6.85 -0.91
C ILE A 119 -11.89 -7.32 -2.00
N GLY A 120 -12.47 -6.36 -2.74
CA GLY A 120 -13.36 -6.60 -3.87
C GLY A 120 -14.80 -6.83 -3.46
N CYS A 121 -15.19 -6.38 -2.26
CA CYS A 121 -16.56 -6.44 -1.77
C CYS A 121 -17.35 -5.16 -2.11
N LYS A 122 -18.68 -5.26 -2.10
CA LYS A 122 -19.53 -4.10 -2.29
C LYS A 122 -19.42 -3.14 -1.10
N GLY A 123 -19.40 -1.84 -1.35
CA GLY A 123 -19.26 -0.79 -0.33
C GLY A 123 -17.82 -0.46 0.06
N GLU A 124 -16.81 -1.24 -0.36
CA GLU A 124 -15.41 -1.05 0.05
C GLU A 124 -14.90 0.38 -0.18
N GLY A 125 -15.15 0.95 -1.37
CA GLY A 125 -14.70 2.29 -1.70
C GLY A 125 -15.38 3.40 -0.89
N GLU A 126 -16.56 3.17 -0.38
CA GLU A 126 -17.32 4.12 0.45
C GLU A 126 -16.73 4.25 1.85
N PHE A 127 -16.25 3.12 2.39
CA PHE A 127 -15.72 3.04 3.75
C PHE A 127 -14.19 3.12 3.82
N MET A 128 -13.52 3.38 2.71
CA MET A 128 -12.07 3.61 2.70
C MET A 128 -11.71 4.82 3.58
N GLY A 129 -10.83 4.61 4.60
CA GLY A 129 -10.52 5.62 5.63
C GLY A 129 -11.66 5.90 6.62
N LYS A 130 -12.77 5.15 6.56
CA LYS A 130 -13.93 5.27 7.43
C LYS A 130 -14.31 3.92 8.05
N GLY A 131 -13.31 3.11 8.34
CA GLY A 131 -13.44 1.76 8.86
C GLY A 131 -12.71 0.71 8.01
N VAL A 132 -12.45 0.97 6.72
CA VAL A 132 -11.63 0.11 5.85
C VAL A 132 -10.22 0.68 5.73
N SER A 133 -9.21 -0.16 5.94
CA SER A 133 -7.80 0.18 5.83
C SER A 133 -6.99 -0.93 5.14
N TYR A 134 -5.80 -0.56 4.66
CA TYR A 134 -4.77 -1.44 4.09
C TYR A 134 -3.40 -1.28 4.78
N CYS A 135 -3.36 -0.58 5.91
CA CYS A 135 -2.13 -0.32 6.66
C CYS A 135 -2.41 -0.46 8.16
N ALA A 136 -2.02 -1.58 8.77
CA ALA A 136 -2.21 -1.75 10.21
C ALA A 136 -1.36 -0.79 11.02
N THR A 137 -0.10 -0.58 10.64
CA THR A 137 0.81 0.33 11.35
C THR A 137 0.41 1.81 11.26
N CYS A 138 -0.40 2.18 10.25
CA CYS A 138 -0.90 3.54 10.10
C CYS A 138 -2.14 3.77 10.97
N ASP A 139 -3.06 2.81 10.96
CA ASP A 139 -4.43 3.04 11.41
C ASP A 139 -4.83 2.25 12.67
N ALA A 140 -3.92 1.42 13.23
CA ALA A 140 -4.24 0.58 14.39
C ALA A 140 -4.73 1.38 15.60
N SER A 141 -4.18 2.56 15.84
CA SER A 141 -4.54 3.43 16.97
C SER A 141 -5.99 3.93 16.92
N PHE A 142 -6.58 4.07 15.72
CA PHE A 142 -7.99 4.46 15.57
C PHE A 142 -8.97 3.37 16.02
N PHE A 143 -8.49 2.14 16.19
CA PHE A 143 -9.30 0.98 16.57
C PHE A 143 -8.92 0.45 17.96
N GLU A 144 -8.43 1.34 18.83
CA GLU A 144 -8.11 0.96 20.20
C GLU A 144 -9.36 0.50 20.94
N ASP A 145 -9.28 -0.67 21.57
CA ASP A 145 -10.35 -1.37 22.29
C ASP A 145 -11.62 -1.71 21.46
N LEU A 146 -11.51 -1.66 20.13
CA LEU A 146 -12.58 -2.03 19.21
C LEU A 146 -12.38 -3.45 18.64
N GLU A 147 -13.41 -3.98 17.97
CA GLU A 147 -13.27 -5.18 17.14
C GLU A 147 -12.68 -4.85 15.78
N VAL A 148 -11.80 -5.71 15.27
CA VAL A 148 -11.15 -5.56 13.99
C VAL A 148 -11.22 -6.88 13.21
N PHE A 149 -11.47 -6.79 11.91
CA PHE A 149 -11.45 -7.90 10.99
C PHE A 149 -10.29 -7.73 10.00
N VAL A 150 -9.55 -8.81 9.75
CA VAL A 150 -8.44 -8.85 8.81
C VAL A 150 -8.76 -9.81 7.68
N VAL A 151 -8.83 -9.30 6.45
CA VAL A 151 -9.11 -10.11 5.27
C VAL A 151 -7.80 -10.56 4.64
N GLY A 152 -7.52 -11.86 4.70
CA GLY A 152 -6.30 -12.45 4.17
C GLY A 152 -5.95 -13.77 4.86
N GLY A 153 -4.76 -14.31 4.57
CA GLY A 153 -4.29 -15.58 5.17
C GLY A 153 -2.87 -15.93 4.79
N GLY A 154 -2.13 -14.98 4.18
CA GLY A 154 -0.68 -15.05 3.97
C GLY A 154 0.09 -14.47 5.14
N ASP A 155 1.43 -14.46 5.04
CA ASP A 155 2.33 -13.97 6.08
C ASP A 155 1.94 -12.57 6.55
N SER A 156 1.83 -11.61 5.63
CA SER A 156 1.47 -10.23 5.95
C SER A 156 0.12 -10.13 6.69
N ALA A 157 -0.92 -10.83 6.22
CA ALA A 157 -2.24 -10.77 6.87
C ALA A 157 -2.19 -11.26 8.32
N VAL A 158 -1.45 -12.33 8.58
CA VAL A 158 -1.38 -12.93 9.93
C VAL A 158 -0.47 -12.10 10.85
N GLU A 159 0.63 -11.57 10.34
CA GLU A 159 1.53 -10.71 11.12
C GLU A 159 0.87 -9.39 11.47
N GLU A 160 0.20 -8.74 10.50
CA GLU A 160 -0.57 -7.50 10.73
C GLU A 160 -1.76 -7.73 11.68
N ALA A 161 -2.45 -8.88 11.56
CA ALA A 161 -3.50 -9.26 12.51
C ALA A 161 -2.96 -9.40 13.93
N MET A 162 -1.80 -10.03 14.12
CA MET A 162 -1.15 -10.09 15.43
C MET A 162 -0.72 -8.71 15.93
N TYR A 163 -0.26 -7.83 15.03
CA TYR A 163 0.07 -6.46 15.40
C TYR A 163 -1.16 -5.70 15.92
N LEU A 164 -2.28 -5.79 15.21
CA LEU A 164 -3.55 -5.16 15.59
C LEU A 164 -4.07 -5.60 16.95
N THR A 165 -3.74 -6.82 17.42
CA THR A 165 -4.13 -7.27 18.79
C THR A 165 -3.48 -6.47 19.91
N LYS A 166 -2.48 -5.63 19.63
CA LYS A 166 -1.90 -4.73 20.62
C LYS A 166 -2.84 -3.56 20.95
N PHE A 167 -3.69 -3.19 20.03
CA PHE A 167 -4.64 -2.08 20.11
C PHE A 167 -6.07 -2.60 20.29
N ALA A 168 -6.54 -3.37 19.37
CA ALA A 168 -7.89 -3.91 19.36
C ALA A 168 -8.15 -4.87 20.53
N ARG A 169 -9.40 -4.91 21.01
CA ARG A 169 -9.81 -5.90 22.00
C ARG A 169 -9.98 -7.30 21.40
N LYS A 170 -10.34 -7.38 20.11
CA LYS A 170 -10.52 -8.63 19.38
C LYS A 170 -10.19 -8.43 17.91
N VAL A 171 -9.43 -9.36 17.35
CA VAL A 171 -9.10 -9.39 15.92
C VAL A 171 -9.57 -10.71 15.31
N THR A 172 -10.31 -10.65 14.22
CA THR A 172 -10.80 -11.84 13.53
C THR A 172 -10.24 -11.88 12.11
N VAL A 173 -9.45 -12.90 11.79
CA VAL A 173 -8.95 -13.14 10.43
C VAL A 173 -10.02 -13.83 9.62
N ILE A 174 -10.47 -13.18 8.55
CA ILE A 174 -11.40 -13.76 7.56
C ILE A 174 -10.58 -14.35 6.43
N HIS A 175 -10.67 -15.67 6.26
CA HIS A 175 -9.93 -16.37 5.22
C HIS A 175 -10.83 -17.28 4.39
N ARG A 176 -10.66 -17.22 3.05
CA ARG A 176 -11.47 -17.97 2.09
C ARG A 176 -11.16 -19.47 2.02
N ARG A 177 -10.21 -19.97 2.81
CA ARG A 177 -9.83 -21.38 2.92
C ARG A 177 -9.93 -21.83 4.37
N ASP A 178 -9.77 -23.12 4.59
CA ASP A 178 -9.78 -23.76 5.92
C ASP A 178 -8.39 -23.84 6.56
N GLU A 179 -7.36 -23.34 5.87
CA GLU A 179 -5.98 -23.25 6.39
C GLU A 179 -5.28 -21.98 5.94
N LEU A 180 -4.38 -21.46 6.76
CA LEU A 180 -3.55 -20.31 6.44
C LEU A 180 -2.45 -20.67 5.44
N ARG A 181 -2.09 -19.72 4.59
CA ARG A 181 -0.93 -19.80 3.70
C ARG A 181 0.36 -19.28 4.33
N ALA A 182 0.25 -18.62 5.46
CA ALA A 182 1.38 -18.09 6.23
C ALA A 182 2.37 -19.20 6.62
N ALA A 183 3.62 -18.83 6.84
CA ALA A 183 4.66 -19.75 7.34
C ALA A 183 4.23 -20.39 8.67
N LYS A 184 4.59 -21.65 8.90
CA LYS A 184 4.17 -22.41 10.10
C LYS A 184 4.56 -21.71 11.40
N SER A 185 5.73 -21.10 11.46
CA SER A 185 6.20 -20.34 12.63
C SER A 185 5.32 -19.12 12.95
N ILE A 186 4.77 -18.48 11.92
CA ILE A 186 3.83 -17.37 12.07
C ILE A 186 2.48 -17.90 12.56
N GLN A 187 1.98 -19.00 11.97
CA GLN A 187 0.75 -19.66 12.39
C GLN A 187 0.79 -20.08 13.86
N GLU A 188 1.89 -20.70 14.32
CA GLU A 188 2.06 -21.14 15.72
C GLU A 188 1.96 -19.98 16.72
N ARG A 189 2.47 -18.81 16.36
CA ARG A 189 2.34 -17.59 17.18
C ARG A 189 0.92 -17.07 17.16
N ALA A 190 0.30 -17.04 15.99
CA ALA A 190 -1.04 -16.54 15.80
C ALA A 190 -2.08 -17.36 16.57
N PHE A 191 -2.01 -18.69 16.51
CA PHE A 191 -2.92 -19.58 17.24
C PHE A 191 -2.77 -19.54 18.77
N LYS A 192 -1.66 -19.04 19.28
CA LYS A 192 -1.45 -18.82 20.72
C LYS A 192 -1.95 -17.45 21.21
N ASN A 193 -2.31 -16.55 20.30
CA ASN A 193 -2.74 -15.22 20.67
C ASN A 193 -4.22 -15.24 21.13
N PRO A 194 -4.52 -14.90 22.39
CA PRO A 194 -5.88 -15.01 22.94
C PRO A 194 -6.87 -13.99 22.36
N LYS A 195 -6.39 -12.94 21.71
CA LYS A 195 -7.22 -11.92 21.06
C LYS A 195 -7.45 -12.20 19.57
N LEU A 196 -6.81 -13.23 18.99
CA LEU A 196 -6.86 -13.53 17.56
C LEU A 196 -7.79 -14.71 17.28
N PHE A 197 -8.78 -14.49 16.43
CA PHE A 197 -9.79 -15.46 16.03
C PHE A 197 -9.74 -15.69 14.50
N PHE A 198 -10.35 -16.78 14.03
CA PHE A 198 -10.32 -17.14 12.62
C PHE A 198 -11.72 -17.49 12.13
N MET A 199 -12.08 -16.91 11.00
CA MET A 199 -13.31 -17.21 10.26
C MET A 199 -12.93 -17.86 8.93
N TRP A 200 -13.02 -19.18 8.92
CA TRP A 200 -12.60 -20.01 7.79
C TRP A 200 -13.64 -20.08 6.69
N ASP A 201 -13.18 -20.43 5.48
CA ASP A 201 -14.01 -20.62 4.29
C ASP A 201 -14.93 -19.42 4.02
N THR A 202 -14.49 -18.22 4.39
CA THR A 202 -15.32 -17.01 4.42
C THR A 202 -14.69 -15.89 3.61
N VAL A 203 -15.55 -15.14 2.93
CA VAL A 203 -15.19 -13.88 2.23
C VAL A 203 -16.14 -12.78 2.65
N VAL A 204 -15.69 -11.53 2.55
CA VAL A 204 -16.55 -10.35 2.72
C VAL A 204 -17.31 -10.14 1.42
N GLU A 205 -18.62 -10.08 1.48
CA GLU A 205 -19.48 -9.84 0.31
C GLU A 205 -19.90 -8.37 0.19
N GLU A 206 -20.28 -7.75 1.32
CA GLU A 206 -20.74 -6.37 1.35
C GLU A 206 -20.42 -5.71 2.69
N LEU A 207 -20.07 -4.43 2.65
CA LEU A 207 -19.85 -3.57 3.82
C LEU A 207 -21.03 -2.62 3.97
N HIS A 208 -21.39 -2.25 5.20
CA HIS A 208 -22.56 -1.47 5.54
C HIS A 208 -22.23 -0.40 6.59
N GLY A 209 -22.96 0.71 6.55
CA GLY A 209 -22.86 1.78 7.55
C GLY A 209 -23.52 3.04 7.06
N ASP A 210 -23.57 4.05 7.92
CA ASP A 210 -24.01 5.42 7.61
C ASP A 210 -22.85 6.37 7.88
N GLY A 211 -22.09 6.67 6.84
CA GLY A 211 -20.89 7.53 6.94
C GLY A 211 -19.66 6.87 7.56
N ILE A 212 -19.81 5.87 8.41
CA ILE A 212 -18.75 5.05 9.00
C ILE A 212 -19.13 3.55 8.92
N LEU A 213 -18.14 2.68 8.86
CA LEU A 213 -18.36 1.24 8.78
C LEU A 213 -18.90 0.69 10.10
N SER A 214 -20.11 0.14 10.09
CA SER A 214 -20.76 -0.44 11.28
C SER A 214 -21.32 -1.84 11.06
N GLY A 215 -21.21 -2.39 9.87
CA GLY A 215 -21.70 -3.74 9.57
C GLY A 215 -21.04 -4.32 8.33
N MET A 216 -21.10 -5.64 8.21
CA MET A 216 -20.71 -6.35 6.99
C MET A 216 -21.55 -7.62 6.79
N THR A 217 -21.69 -8.03 5.55
CA THR A 217 -22.20 -9.34 5.19
C THR A 217 -21.03 -10.19 4.72
N VAL A 218 -20.85 -11.33 5.36
CA VAL A 218 -19.86 -12.33 4.96
C VAL A 218 -20.54 -13.54 4.32
N LYS A 219 -19.81 -14.24 3.47
CA LYS A 219 -20.28 -15.42 2.76
C LYS A 219 -19.36 -16.60 3.00
N ASN A 220 -19.91 -17.71 3.44
CA ASN A 220 -19.20 -18.97 3.47
C ASN A 220 -19.06 -19.50 2.03
N VAL A 221 -17.84 -19.72 1.56
CA VAL A 221 -17.58 -20.10 0.15
C VAL A 221 -17.92 -21.57 -0.14
N LYS A 222 -18.04 -22.43 0.88
CA LYS A 222 -18.40 -23.84 0.73
C LYS A 222 -19.92 -24.05 0.72
N THR A 223 -20.64 -23.36 1.61
CA THR A 223 -22.08 -23.52 1.76
C THR A 223 -22.90 -22.48 1.00
N GLY A 224 -22.30 -21.34 0.68
CA GLY A 224 -22.98 -20.17 0.12
C GLY A 224 -23.79 -19.38 1.14
N GLU A 225 -23.76 -19.75 2.40
CA GLU A 225 -24.48 -19.09 3.48
C GLU A 225 -23.98 -17.65 3.68
N LEU A 226 -24.93 -16.73 3.82
CA LEU A 226 -24.67 -15.33 4.13
C LEU A 226 -24.94 -15.08 5.61
N THR A 227 -23.99 -14.44 6.27
CA THR A 227 -24.11 -14.05 7.68
C THR A 227 -23.88 -12.54 7.80
N ARG A 228 -24.78 -11.84 8.49
CA ARG A 228 -24.63 -10.45 8.84
C ARG A 228 -23.85 -10.34 10.14
N ILE A 229 -22.86 -9.44 10.16
CA ILE A 229 -22.08 -9.06 11.35
C ILE A 229 -22.25 -7.56 11.49
N ASP A 230 -22.76 -7.13 12.63
CA ASP A 230 -22.91 -5.72 12.98
C ASP A 230 -21.95 -5.38 14.11
N ALA A 231 -21.58 -4.12 14.22
CA ALA A 231 -20.77 -3.61 15.30
C ALA A 231 -21.50 -3.77 16.64
N ASP A 232 -20.72 -3.88 17.71
CA ASP A 232 -21.26 -3.82 19.05
C ASP A 232 -22.04 -2.49 19.23
N GLU A 233 -23.18 -2.53 19.93
CA GLU A 233 -24.04 -1.37 20.09
C GLU A 233 -23.33 -0.21 20.82
N ASP A 234 -22.43 -0.53 21.75
CA ASP A 234 -21.67 0.47 22.51
C ASP A 234 -20.56 1.11 21.65
N ASP A 235 -19.98 0.35 20.71
CA ASP A 235 -18.90 0.83 19.83
C ASP A 235 -19.43 1.58 18.60
N GLY A 236 -20.50 1.08 18.01
CA GLY A 236 -21.14 1.61 16.80
C GLY A 236 -20.31 1.48 15.51
N LEU A 237 -19.09 0.93 15.58
CA LEU A 237 -18.18 0.73 14.46
C LEU A 237 -17.19 -0.41 14.69
N PHE A 238 -16.57 -0.89 13.63
CA PHE A 238 -15.41 -1.78 13.67
C PHE A 238 -14.44 -1.51 12.49
N GLY A 239 -13.22 -2.06 12.57
CA GLY A 239 -12.24 -1.97 11.48
C GLY A 239 -12.24 -3.19 10.56
N VAL A 240 -12.06 -2.97 9.26
CA VAL A 240 -11.77 -4.03 8.27
C VAL A 240 -10.47 -3.72 7.56
N PHE A 241 -9.47 -4.59 7.70
CA PHE A 241 -8.15 -4.45 7.11
C PHE A 241 -7.93 -5.47 5.98
N GLY A 242 -7.55 -4.99 4.80
CA GLY A 242 -7.31 -5.83 3.63
C GLY A 242 -5.84 -6.17 3.42
N PHE A 243 -5.45 -7.47 3.57
CA PHE A 243 -4.08 -7.94 3.31
C PHE A 243 -4.08 -9.15 2.37
N ILE A 244 -4.62 -8.97 1.16
CA ILE A 244 -4.72 -10.03 0.15
C ILE A 244 -3.66 -9.94 -0.95
N GLY A 245 -2.63 -9.11 -0.71
CA GLY A 245 -1.47 -8.89 -1.58
C GLY A 245 -1.44 -7.51 -2.20
N TYR A 246 -0.39 -7.27 -2.98
CA TYR A 246 -0.16 -6.01 -3.69
C TYR A 246 -0.07 -6.24 -5.20
N ASN A 247 -0.41 -5.22 -5.98
CA ASN A 247 -0.19 -5.16 -7.41
C ASN A 247 0.97 -4.18 -7.66
N PRO A 248 2.16 -4.66 -8.07
CA PRO A 248 3.26 -3.78 -8.46
C PRO A 248 2.84 -2.92 -9.66
N VAL A 249 3.21 -1.64 -9.67
CA VAL A 249 2.87 -0.74 -10.79
C VAL A 249 3.79 -0.93 -12.00
N SER A 250 4.88 -1.66 -11.83
CA SER A 250 5.84 -1.96 -12.90
C SER A 250 5.36 -2.96 -13.97
N TYR A 251 4.22 -3.64 -13.77
CA TYR A 251 3.73 -4.67 -14.69
C TYR A 251 3.38 -4.15 -16.09
N THR A 252 3.05 -2.87 -16.23
CA THR A 252 2.74 -2.25 -17.54
C THR A 252 3.99 -1.92 -18.36
N HIS A 253 5.18 -1.92 -17.75
CA HIS A 253 6.40 -1.41 -18.35
C HIS A 253 7.48 -2.47 -18.54
N LEU A 254 7.41 -3.56 -17.77
CA LEU A 254 8.44 -4.58 -17.71
C LEU A 254 7.82 -5.97 -17.73
N THR A 255 7.98 -6.68 -18.83
CA THR A 255 7.83 -8.14 -18.86
C THR A 255 9.06 -8.82 -18.26
N LEU A 256 9.51 -8.37 -17.10
CA LEU A 256 10.50 -9.14 -16.35
C LEU A 256 9.79 -10.38 -15.80
N PRO A 257 10.37 -11.59 -15.93
CA PRO A 257 9.87 -12.76 -15.24
C PRO A 257 10.11 -12.52 -13.72
N THR A 258 9.20 -11.81 -13.11
CA THR A 258 9.16 -11.73 -11.65
C THR A 258 8.70 -13.09 -11.16
N THR A 259 9.65 -13.90 -10.74
CA THR A 259 9.35 -14.94 -9.77
C THR A 259 8.89 -14.20 -8.51
N SER A 260 7.62 -13.86 -8.49
CA SER A 260 6.98 -13.26 -7.34
C SER A 260 6.89 -14.29 -6.23
N ARG A 261 7.87 -14.29 -5.37
CA ARG A 261 7.74 -14.77 -4.00
C ARG A 261 8.24 -13.65 -3.10
N VAL A 262 7.35 -12.80 -2.71
CA VAL A 262 7.41 -12.03 -1.48
C VAL A 262 6.12 -12.33 -0.75
#